data_ae39ea32f2dd2bef4ff944387b4f2ecd
#
_entry.id   ae39ea32f2dd2bef4ff944387b4f2ecd
#
_cell.length_a   1.000
_cell.length_b   1.000
_cell.length_c   1.000
_cell.angle_alpha   90.00
_cell.angle_beta   90.00
_cell.angle_gamma   90.00
#
_symmetry.space_group_name_H-M   'P 1'
#
loop_
_entity.id
_entity.type
_entity.pdbx_description
1 polymer ?
#
loop_
_entity_poly.entity_id
_entity_poly.type
_entity_poly.pdbx_seq_one_letter_code
_entity_poly.pdbx_strand_id
1 'polypeptide(L)'
;LFEDPDEEAEVDFDWEKYKKDEADNAYNETWLPITTGHYLFLSGTPFRALNSGEFIEDQIYNWTYSDEQKAKGLWEEKSGPNPYAPLPRMVMMTYQLPDSIIDIARQGEFNEFDLNEFFSADGGGAEAKFKYEDEVQKWLDLIRGSFLETTIDNLKLGAKKPPLPYSHAELLNLLNHTLWFLPSVASCAAMRNLLAKKQNIFYKDYKVVVAAGMGAGIGIKALPPVLEAMDDPLESKTITLTCGKLLTGVTVKPWTGIFMLRSCSTPETYFQAAFRVQSPWTVKNPDNISPNKEEIIKRECYVFDFAPNRALRQIAEYSCRLNVNETNPEAK
;
A
#
# COMPACT_ATOMS: atom_id res chain seq x y z
N LEU A 1 6.90 -20.41 21.14
CA LEU A 1 5.56 -20.01 21.57
C LEU A 1 5.52 -18.50 21.50
N PHE A 2 5.19 -17.98 20.33
CA PHE A 2 4.90 -16.56 20.16
C PHE A 2 3.40 -16.43 20.29
N GLU A 3 2.94 -15.86 21.37
CA GLU A 3 1.58 -15.38 21.50
C GLU A 3 1.39 -14.27 20.48
N ASP A 4 0.35 -14.39 19.66
CA ASP A 4 0.02 -13.41 18.64
C ASP A 4 -0.55 -12.17 19.33
N PRO A 5 0.03 -10.97 19.19
CA PRO A 5 -0.44 -9.77 19.88
C PRO A 5 -1.76 -9.24 19.36
N ASP A 6 -2.41 -9.94 18.43
CA ASP A 6 -3.59 -9.43 17.70
C ASP A 6 -4.92 -9.54 18.46
N GLU A 7 -4.99 -10.15 19.64
CA GLU A 7 -6.26 -10.24 20.39
C GLU A 7 -6.54 -9.03 21.30
N GLU A 8 -5.55 -8.18 21.58
CA GLU A 8 -5.74 -7.01 22.47
C GLU A 8 -5.26 -5.68 21.89
N ALA A 9 -4.87 -5.61 20.64
CA ALA A 9 -4.31 -4.41 20.05
C ALA A 9 -5.37 -3.55 19.33
N GLU A 10 -6.26 -2.93 20.08
CA GLU A 10 -6.67 -1.55 19.85
C GLU A 10 -5.53 -0.55 20.14
N VAL A 11 -4.40 -1.04 20.58
CA VAL A 11 -3.19 -0.27 20.84
C VAL A 11 -2.36 -0.34 19.55
N ASP A 12 -1.97 0.82 19.04
CA ASP A 12 -0.94 1.03 18.03
C ASP A 12 0.07 -0.13 18.10
N PHE A 13 0.06 -1.00 17.08
CA PHE A 13 1.05 -2.06 17.01
C PHE A 13 2.40 -1.36 16.96
N ASP A 14 3.09 -1.39 18.08
CA ASP A 14 4.39 -0.75 18.24
C ASP A 14 5.41 -1.50 17.37
N TRP A 15 5.47 -1.09 16.12
CA TRP A 15 6.45 -1.55 15.15
C TRP A 15 7.88 -1.37 15.64
N GLU A 16 8.11 -0.40 16.53
CA GLU A 16 9.42 -0.21 17.12
C GLU A 16 9.75 -1.31 18.13
N LYS A 17 8.76 -1.73 18.91
CA LYS A 17 8.91 -2.85 19.84
C LYS A 17 9.07 -4.17 19.10
N TYR A 18 8.23 -4.43 18.08
CA TYR A 18 8.36 -5.64 17.26
C TYR A 18 9.70 -5.70 16.52
N LYS A 19 10.16 -4.60 15.94
CA LYS A 19 11.47 -4.50 15.28
C LYS A 19 12.63 -4.60 16.27
N LYS A 20 12.46 -4.13 17.49
CA LYS A 20 13.46 -4.28 18.54
C LYS A 20 13.58 -5.73 18.99
N ASP A 21 12.45 -6.41 19.19
CA ASP A 21 12.40 -7.82 19.55
C ASP A 21 12.92 -8.71 18.40
N GLU A 22 12.64 -8.39 17.12
CA GLU A 22 13.26 -9.07 15.96
C GLU A 22 14.75 -8.76 15.83
N ALA A 23 15.19 -7.52 16.06
CA ALA A 23 16.60 -7.17 16.00
C ALA A 23 17.39 -7.81 17.14
N ASP A 24 16.83 -7.82 18.35
CA ASP A 24 17.45 -8.49 19.52
C ASP A 24 17.47 -10.01 19.36
N ASN A 25 16.53 -10.61 18.60
CA ASN A 25 16.50 -12.04 18.32
C ASN A 25 17.23 -12.44 17.03
N ALA A 26 17.38 -11.54 16.05
CA ALA A 26 17.97 -11.86 14.76
C ALA A 26 19.51 -11.76 14.72
N TYR A 27 20.11 -11.05 15.63
CA TYR A 27 21.56 -10.84 15.67
C TYR A 27 22.16 -11.10 17.04
N ASN A 28 22.22 -12.38 17.38
CA ASN A 28 23.15 -12.80 18.43
C ASN A 28 24.38 -13.41 17.72
N GLU A 29 25.50 -12.71 17.69
CA GLU A 29 26.78 -13.13 17.10
C GLU A 29 27.22 -14.51 17.60
N THR A 30 26.74 -14.94 18.77
CA THR A 30 26.98 -16.25 19.36
C THR A 30 26.25 -17.38 18.61
N TRP A 31 25.18 -17.09 17.85
CA TRP A 31 24.39 -18.13 17.17
C TRP A 31 24.79 -18.34 15.70
N LEU A 32 25.35 -17.32 15.07
CA LEU A 32 25.87 -17.39 13.71
C LEU A 32 27.12 -16.51 13.59
N PRO A 33 28.29 -17.03 13.99
CA PRO A 33 29.54 -16.30 13.83
C PRO A 33 29.92 -16.26 12.34
N ILE A 34 29.34 -15.33 11.58
CA ILE A 34 29.75 -15.08 10.21
C ILE A 34 30.93 -14.12 10.26
N THR A 35 32.12 -14.65 9.97
CA THR A 35 33.31 -13.82 9.79
C THR A 35 33.42 -13.47 8.31
N THR A 36 33.28 -12.20 7.99
CA THR A 36 33.43 -11.69 6.62
C THR A 36 34.26 -10.42 6.61
N GLY A 37 34.95 -10.15 5.49
CA GLY A 37 35.69 -8.90 5.29
C GLY A 37 34.79 -7.73 4.90
N HIS A 38 33.59 -7.96 4.43
CA HIS A 38 32.65 -6.94 3.96
C HIS A 38 31.21 -7.30 4.26
N TYR A 39 30.42 -6.28 4.62
CA TYR A 39 28.97 -6.41 4.87
C TYR A 39 28.23 -5.47 3.92
N LEU A 40 27.17 -5.96 3.30
CA LEU A 40 26.22 -5.16 2.52
C LEU A 40 24.87 -5.20 3.19
N PHE A 41 24.38 -4.06 3.64
CA PHE A 41 23.06 -3.89 4.21
C PHE A 41 22.13 -3.29 3.14
N LEU A 42 20.97 -3.91 2.92
CA LEU A 42 19.96 -3.44 1.98
C LEU A 42 18.69 -3.09 2.76
N SER A 43 18.18 -1.89 2.57
CA SER A 43 16.94 -1.43 3.19
C SER A 43 16.15 -0.57 2.22
N GLY A 44 14.83 -0.79 2.13
CA GLY A 44 13.91 0.09 1.41
C GLY A 44 13.52 1.33 2.23
N THR A 45 13.84 1.35 3.53
CA THR A 45 13.56 2.46 4.46
C THR A 45 14.78 2.70 5.34
N PRO A 46 15.85 3.36 4.82
CA PRO A 46 17.15 3.42 5.46
C PRO A 46 17.23 4.40 6.66
N PHE A 47 16.13 4.96 7.12
CA PHE A 47 16.09 6.05 8.11
C PHE A 47 16.77 5.71 9.43
N ARG A 48 16.64 4.46 9.89
CA ARG A 48 17.35 4.00 11.11
C ARG A 48 18.85 4.03 10.91
N ALA A 49 19.35 3.49 9.82
CA ALA A 49 20.77 3.45 9.51
C ALA A 49 21.37 4.87 9.37
N LEU A 50 20.59 5.79 8.76
CA LEU A 50 21.00 7.20 8.62
C LEU A 50 21.02 7.92 9.97
N ASN A 51 20.10 7.61 10.88
CA ASN A 51 19.96 8.32 12.16
C ASN A 51 20.76 7.68 13.30
N SER A 52 21.13 6.39 13.20
CA SER A 52 21.85 5.67 14.27
C SER A 52 23.32 6.07 14.39
N GLY A 53 23.89 6.66 13.34
CA GLY A 53 25.31 6.96 13.27
C GLY A 53 26.21 5.72 13.11
N GLU A 54 25.63 4.55 12.85
CA GLU A 54 26.36 3.30 12.59
C GLU A 54 27.11 3.33 11.27
N PHE A 55 26.64 4.16 10.32
CA PHE A 55 27.25 4.32 9.01
C PHE A 55 27.66 5.77 8.79
N ILE A 56 28.82 5.99 8.24
CA ILE A 56 29.23 7.31 7.73
C ILE A 56 28.64 7.52 6.32
N GLU A 57 28.43 8.77 5.94
CA GLU A 57 27.78 9.14 4.67
C GLU A 57 28.44 8.48 3.45
N ASP A 58 29.76 8.40 3.42
CA ASP A 58 30.53 7.76 2.33
C ASP A 58 30.31 6.24 2.21
N GLN A 59 29.70 5.60 3.21
CA GLN A 59 29.37 4.16 3.20
C GLN A 59 27.94 3.90 2.75
N ILE A 60 27.15 4.95 2.52
CA ILE A 60 25.72 4.82 2.20
C ILE A 60 25.53 5.16 0.72
N TYR A 61 25.06 4.17 -0.04
CA TYR A 61 24.57 4.39 -1.40
C TYR A 61 23.04 4.48 -1.37
N ASN A 62 22.52 5.65 -1.68
CA ASN A 62 21.09 5.89 -1.74
C ASN A 62 20.62 5.91 -3.20
N TRP A 63 19.60 5.08 -3.49
CA TRP A 63 18.94 4.99 -4.79
C TRP A 63 17.45 5.09 -4.59
N THR A 64 16.89 6.23 -4.93
CA THR A 64 15.49 6.55 -4.70
C THR A 64 14.60 6.13 -5.87
N TYR A 65 13.28 6.13 -5.64
CA TYR A 65 12.29 5.97 -6.70
C TYR A 65 12.48 7.01 -7.83
N SER A 66 12.81 8.26 -7.48
CA SER A 66 13.04 9.32 -8.46
C SER A 66 14.28 9.04 -9.32
N ASP A 67 15.35 8.51 -8.72
CA ASP A 67 16.56 8.11 -9.45
C ASP A 67 16.27 6.97 -10.42
N GLU A 68 15.50 5.98 -9.99
CA GLU A 68 15.05 4.87 -10.81
C GLU A 68 14.25 5.34 -12.03
N GLN A 69 13.25 6.20 -11.83
CA GLN A 69 12.41 6.71 -12.92
C GLN A 69 13.21 7.63 -13.86
N LYS A 70 14.15 8.41 -13.33
CA LYS A 70 15.07 9.22 -14.12
C LYS A 70 16.00 8.33 -14.96
N ALA A 71 16.61 7.31 -14.37
CA ALA A 71 17.45 6.36 -15.08
C ALA A 71 16.66 5.63 -16.19
N LYS A 72 15.40 5.24 -15.90
CA LYS A 72 14.49 4.65 -16.88
C LYS A 72 14.25 5.56 -18.08
N GLY A 73 14.02 6.86 -17.84
CA GLY A 73 13.74 7.85 -18.90
C GLY A 73 14.97 8.28 -19.70
N LEU A 74 16.16 8.23 -19.10
CA LEU A 74 17.42 8.63 -19.72
C LEU A 74 18.19 7.46 -20.34
N TRP A 75 17.66 6.24 -20.29
CA TRP A 75 18.34 5.06 -20.84
C TRP A 75 18.53 5.18 -22.35
N GLU A 76 19.75 5.04 -22.80
CA GLU A 76 20.08 5.12 -24.22
C GLU A 76 20.02 3.72 -24.88
N GLU A 77 19.32 3.62 -26.01
CA GLU A 77 19.16 2.35 -26.76
C GLU A 77 20.50 1.69 -27.13
N LYS A 78 21.55 2.49 -27.36
CA LYS A 78 22.90 1.98 -27.64
C LYS A 78 23.50 1.17 -26.47
N SER A 79 22.98 1.35 -25.26
CA SER A 79 23.42 0.62 -24.06
C SER A 79 22.76 -0.76 -23.91
N GLY A 80 21.93 -1.17 -24.88
CA GLY A 80 21.19 -2.42 -24.85
C GLY A 80 19.80 -2.28 -24.21
N PRO A 81 19.14 -3.40 -23.87
CA PRO A 81 17.81 -3.38 -23.28
C PRO A 81 17.78 -2.58 -21.97
N ASN A 82 16.78 -1.73 -21.81
CA ASN A 82 16.62 -0.92 -20.61
C ASN A 82 16.22 -1.80 -19.40
N PRO A 83 17.08 -1.98 -18.40
CA PRO A 83 16.79 -2.83 -17.24
C PRO A 83 15.70 -2.27 -16.35
N TYR A 84 15.41 -0.96 -16.42
CA TYR A 84 14.38 -0.27 -15.67
C TYR A 84 13.02 -0.29 -16.38
N ALA A 85 12.96 -0.73 -17.65
CA ALA A 85 11.71 -0.71 -18.43
C ALA A 85 10.52 -1.39 -17.73
N PRO A 86 10.70 -2.56 -17.06
CA PRO A 86 9.61 -3.26 -16.39
C PRO A 86 9.11 -2.58 -15.09
N LEU A 87 9.88 -1.65 -14.52
CA LEU A 87 9.51 -0.99 -13.27
C LEU A 87 8.34 -0.02 -13.51
N PRO A 88 7.18 -0.19 -12.85
CA PRO A 88 6.02 0.64 -13.10
C PRO A 88 6.21 2.06 -12.56
N ARG A 89 5.60 3.03 -13.22
CA ARG A 89 5.47 4.38 -12.70
C ARG A 89 4.41 4.40 -11.61
N MET A 90 4.72 4.93 -10.44
CA MET A 90 3.76 5.10 -9.35
C MET A 90 2.96 6.39 -9.55
N VAL A 91 1.65 6.27 -9.53
CA VAL A 91 0.71 7.38 -9.60
C VAL A 91 -0.05 7.45 -8.29
N MET A 92 0.15 8.53 -7.54
CA MET A 92 -0.58 8.78 -6.30
C MET A 92 -1.79 9.65 -6.58
N MET A 93 -2.97 9.19 -6.18
CA MET A 93 -4.24 9.91 -6.29
C MET A 93 -4.81 10.13 -4.90
N THR A 94 -5.02 11.38 -4.56
CA THR A 94 -5.62 11.78 -3.28
C THR A 94 -7.03 12.30 -3.50
N TYR A 95 -7.95 11.92 -2.63
CA TYR A 95 -9.36 12.27 -2.71
C TYR A 95 -9.79 12.97 -1.43
N GLN A 96 -10.34 14.16 -1.58
CA GLN A 96 -11.08 14.79 -0.49
C GLN A 96 -12.50 14.22 -0.49
N LEU A 97 -12.88 13.60 0.62
CA LEU A 97 -14.22 13.05 0.77
C LEU A 97 -15.25 14.17 0.97
N PRO A 98 -16.51 13.98 0.53
CA PRO A 98 -17.60 14.91 0.80
C PRO A 98 -17.85 15.11 2.29
N ASP A 99 -18.31 16.31 2.69
CA ASP A 99 -18.62 16.63 4.09
C ASP A 99 -19.61 15.64 4.71
N SER A 100 -20.57 15.13 3.92
CA SER A 100 -21.53 14.10 4.35
C SER A 100 -20.89 12.76 4.77
N ILE A 101 -19.63 12.53 4.39
CA ILE A 101 -18.84 11.35 4.78
C ILE A 101 -17.85 11.73 5.90
N ILE A 102 -17.29 12.95 5.83
CA ILE A 102 -16.23 13.42 6.74
C ILE A 102 -16.76 13.75 8.14
N ASP A 103 -17.97 14.28 8.26
CA ASP A 103 -18.48 14.87 9.54
C ASP A 103 -18.46 13.90 10.72
N ILE A 104 -18.47 12.61 10.46
CA ILE A 104 -18.45 11.55 11.48
C ILE A 104 -17.04 11.31 12.02
N ALA A 105 -16.01 11.47 11.20
CA ALA A 105 -14.63 11.16 11.55
C ALA A 105 -13.79 12.40 11.94
N ARG A 106 -14.43 13.58 12.04
CA ARG A 106 -13.80 14.84 12.51
C ARG A 106 -13.72 14.95 14.03
N GLN A 107 -13.97 13.89 14.78
CA GLN A 107 -14.00 13.90 16.26
C GLN A 107 -12.61 13.77 16.91
N GLY A 108 -11.52 13.69 16.13
CA GLY A 108 -10.16 13.62 16.66
C GLY A 108 -9.61 14.96 17.15
N GLU A 109 -8.57 14.91 17.97
CA GLU A 109 -7.90 16.04 18.65
C GLU A 109 -7.50 17.20 17.73
N PHE A 110 -7.37 16.97 16.41
CA PHE A 110 -6.91 17.95 15.41
C PHE A 110 -7.97 18.35 14.39
N ASN A 111 -9.22 17.94 14.53
CA ASN A 111 -10.27 18.20 13.55
C ASN A 111 -9.93 17.72 12.11
N GLU A 112 -8.94 16.83 11.98
CA GLU A 112 -8.56 16.18 10.73
C GLU A 112 -9.36 14.89 10.53
N PHE A 113 -9.60 14.51 9.27
CA PHE A 113 -10.25 13.25 8.95
C PHE A 113 -9.35 12.07 9.32
N ASP A 114 -9.82 11.21 10.22
CA ASP A 114 -9.11 10.03 10.67
C ASP A 114 -9.65 8.75 10.02
N LEU A 115 -8.84 8.15 9.14
CA LEU A 115 -9.17 6.90 8.48
C LEU A 115 -9.29 5.73 9.47
N ASN A 116 -8.55 5.74 10.59
CA ASN A 116 -8.64 4.68 11.58
C ASN A 116 -10.00 4.70 12.29
N GLU A 117 -10.50 5.89 12.61
CA GLU A 117 -11.85 6.04 13.18
C GLU A 117 -12.91 5.72 12.14
N PHE A 118 -12.79 6.24 10.91
CA PHE A 118 -13.75 6.02 9.83
C PHE A 118 -13.94 4.54 9.50
N PHE A 119 -12.84 3.80 9.40
CA PHE A 119 -12.86 2.36 9.13
C PHE A 119 -12.79 1.51 10.41
N SER A 120 -13.11 2.07 11.58
CA SER A 120 -13.17 1.30 12.80
C SER A 120 -14.32 0.28 12.76
N ALA A 121 -14.07 -0.91 13.31
CA ALA A 121 -15.02 -2.00 13.28
C ALA A 121 -14.96 -2.83 14.56
N ASP A 122 -16.10 -3.39 14.93
CA ASP A 122 -16.24 -4.27 16.07
C ASP A 122 -16.55 -5.70 15.63
N GLY A 123 -16.28 -6.68 16.51
CA GLY A 123 -16.54 -8.09 16.27
C GLY A 123 -15.46 -8.76 15.43
N GLY A 124 -15.67 -10.03 15.13
CA GLY A 124 -14.76 -10.86 14.36
C GLY A 124 -15.45 -11.77 13.36
N GLY A 125 -14.72 -12.20 12.34
CA GLY A 125 -15.25 -13.14 11.35
C GLY A 125 -16.54 -12.67 10.67
N ALA A 126 -17.60 -13.48 10.75
CA ALA A 126 -18.88 -13.17 10.13
C ALA A 126 -19.68 -12.07 10.84
N GLU A 127 -19.38 -11.81 12.12
CA GLU A 127 -20.06 -10.82 12.95
C GLU A 127 -19.40 -9.43 12.90
N ALA A 128 -18.21 -9.34 12.28
CA ALA A 128 -17.50 -8.09 12.16
C ALA A 128 -18.33 -7.06 11.36
N LYS A 129 -18.44 -5.86 11.91
CA LYS A 129 -19.22 -4.77 11.33
C LYS A 129 -18.54 -3.43 11.60
N PHE A 130 -18.56 -2.53 10.63
CA PHE A 130 -18.08 -1.16 10.83
C PHE A 130 -18.95 -0.39 11.81
N LYS A 131 -18.35 0.45 12.65
CA LYS A 131 -19.08 1.38 13.51
C LYS A 131 -19.93 2.35 12.67
N TYR A 132 -19.39 2.78 11.53
CA TYR A 132 -20.01 3.73 10.59
C TYR A 132 -20.32 3.04 9.26
N GLU A 133 -21.03 1.91 9.29
CA GLU A 133 -21.22 1.07 8.11
C GLU A 133 -21.92 1.79 6.97
N ASP A 134 -22.88 2.67 7.26
CA ASP A 134 -23.61 3.41 6.22
C ASP A 134 -22.70 4.39 5.50
N GLU A 135 -21.75 5.00 6.21
CA GLU A 135 -20.79 5.94 5.65
C GLU A 135 -19.69 5.21 4.87
N VAL A 136 -19.23 4.07 5.37
CA VAL A 136 -18.32 3.20 4.61
C VAL A 136 -19.01 2.68 3.34
N GLN A 137 -20.32 2.40 3.38
CA GLN A 137 -21.08 2.06 2.18
C GLN A 137 -21.15 3.24 1.20
N LYS A 138 -21.39 4.47 1.66
CA LYS A 138 -21.36 5.67 0.80
C LYS A 138 -19.98 5.85 0.17
N TRP A 139 -18.90 5.58 0.91
CA TRP A 139 -17.55 5.60 0.37
C TRP A 139 -17.34 4.52 -0.71
N LEU A 140 -17.83 3.29 -0.51
CA LEU A 140 -17.80 2.24 -1.54
C LEU A 140 -18.57 2.66 -2.80
N ASP A 141 -19.70 3.32 -2.65
CA ASP A 141 -20.50 3.83 -3.75
C ASP A 141 -19.80 5.01 -4.45
N LEU A 142 -19.10 5.86 -3.69
CA LEU A 142 -18.29 6.96 -4.23
C LEU A 142 -17.17 6.46 -5.13
N ILE A 143 -16.33 5.54 -4.64
CA ILE A 143 -15.19 5.04 -5.43
C ILE A 143 -15.60 4.30 -6.69
N ARG A 144 -16.84 3.84 -6.74
CA ARG A 144 -17.51 3.19 -7.88
C ARG A 144 -18.23 4.20 -8.78
N GLY A 145 -18.31 5.48 -8.38
CA GLY A 145 -19.01 6.52 -9.12
C GLY A 145 -20.55 6.43 -9.05
N SER A 146 -21.09 5.65 -8.10
CA SER A 146 -22.54 5.53 -7.90
C SER A 146 -23.10 6.56 -6.91
N PHE A 147 -22.23 7.21 -6.15
CA PHE A 147 -22.58 8.30 -5.25
C PHE A 147 -22.51 9.63 -6.03
N LEU A 148 -23.63 10.26 -6.25
CA LEU A 148 -23.71 11.57 -6.90
C LEU A 148 -23.61 12.66 -5.83
N GLU A 149 -22.50 13.38 -5.79
CA GLU A 149 -22.39 14.62 -5.03
C GLU A 149 -23.40 15.65 -5.54
N THR A 150 -23.98 16.44 -4.62
CA THR A 150 -24.83 17.55 -5.00
C THR A 150 -24.03 18.58 -5.81
N THR A 151 -24.67 19.19 -6.80
CA THR A 151 -24.07 20.10 -7.80
C THR A 151 -23.31 21.29 -7.21
N ILE A 152 -23.56 21.64 -5.94
CA ILE A 152 -22.94 22.78 -5.24
C ILE A 152 -21.47 22.51 -4.90
N ASP A 153 -21.10 21.28 -4.56
CA ASP A 153 -19.72 20.92 -4.22
C ASP A 153 -18.83 20.86 -5.47
N ASN A 154 -19.43 20.58 -6.63
CA ASN A 154 -18.72 20.57 -7.92
C ASN A 154 -18.35 21.97 -8.43
N LEU A 155 -19.07 23.01 -8.02
CA LEU A 155 -18.83 24.39 -8.46
C LEU A 155 -17.69 25.09 -7.69
N LYS A 156 -17.33 24.58 -6.50
CA LYS A 156 -16.29 25.20 -5.65
C LYS A 156 -14.86 24.76 -5.99
N LEU A 157 -14.68 23.70 -6.75
CA LEU A 157 -13.39 23.12 -7.07
C LEU A 157 -13.10 23.27 -8.57
N GLY A 158 -12.52 24.39 -8.97
CA GLY A 158 -12.05 24.65 -10.34
C GLY A 158 -10.88 23.74 -10.81
N ALA A 159 -10.45 22.78 -10.01
CA ALA A 159 -9.42 21.81 -10.35
C ALA A 159 -10.06 20.53 -10.91
N LYS A 160 -9.41 19.95 -11.94
CA LYS A 160 -9.80 18.65 -12.48
C LYS A 160 -9.72 17.60 -11.36
N LYS A 161 -10.87 17.03 -10.94
CA LYS A 161 -10.92 15.96 -9.95
C LYS A 161 -10.19 14.74 -10.50
N PRO A 162 -9.40 14.00 -9.68
CA PRO A 162 -8.81 12.75 -10.11
C PRO A 162 -9.92 11.74 -10.45
N PRO A 163 -9.69 10.86 -11.44
CA PRO A 163 -10.68 9.85 -11.80
C PRO A 163 -10.89 8.87 -10.64
N LEU A 164 -12.15 8.52 -10.37
CA LEU A 164 -12.49 7.57 -9.32
C LEU A 164 -12.04 6.15 -9.70
N PRO A 165 -11.52 5.35 -8.75
CA PRO A 165 -10.85 4.09 -9.03
C PRO A 165 -11.67 3.10 -9.87
N TYR A 166 -12.92 2.88 -9.51
CA TYR A 166 -13.78 1.87 -10.14
C TYR A 166 -14.87 2.44 -11.05
N SER A 167 -14.83 3.74 -11.35
CA SER A 167 -15.78 4.37 -12.29
C SER A 167 -15.13 4.79 -13.60
N HIS A 168 -13.82 5.04 -13.60
CA HIS A 168 -13.11 5.43 -14.79
C HIS A 168 -12.64 4.18 -15.55
N ALA A 169 -13.05 4.06 -16.82
CA ALA A 169 -12.85 2.84 -17.61
C ALA A 169 -11.38 2.41 -17.70
N GLU A 170 -10.45 3.35 -17.87
CA GLU A 170 -9.02 3.05 -17.94
C GLU A 170 -8.49 2.49 -16.63
N LEU A 171 -8.85 3.11 -15.48
CA LEU A 171 -8.45 2.62 -14.16
C LEU A 171 -9.09 1.26 -13.84
N LEU A 172 -10.36 1.10 -14.14
CA LEU A 172 -11.09 -0.15 -13.88
C LEU A 172 -10.40 -1.35 -14.52
N ASN A 173 -9.91 -1.20 -15.75
CA ASN A 173 -9.21 -2.27 -16.47
C ASN A 173 -7.82 -2.58 -15.87
N LEU A 174 -7.22 -1.63 -15.17
CA LEU A 174 -5.92 -1.79 -14.52
C LEU A 174 -6.04 -2.33 -13.08
N LEU A 175 -7.20 -2.17 -12.42
CA LEU A 175 -7.41 -2.50 -11.02
C LEU A 175 -8.02 -3.89 -10.82
N ASN A 176 -7.59 -4.88 -11.61
CA ASN A 176 -8.03 -6.26 -11.44
C ASN A 176 -7.52 -6.84 -10.11
N HIS A 177 -6.34 -6.46 -9.66
CA HIS A 177 -5.75 -6.93 -8.40
C HIS A 177 -5.37 -5.74 -7.53
N THR A 178 -6.02 -5.60 -6.39
CA THR A 178 -5.80 -4.49 -5.47
C THR A 178 -5.51 -4.97 -4.06
N LEU A 179 -4.71 -4.17 -3.35
CA LEU A 179 -4.38 -4.33 -1.94
C LEU A 179 -5.09 -3.22 -1.15
N TRP A 180 -5.89 -3.56 -0.14
CA TRP A 180 -6.57 -2.60 0.71
C TRP A 180 -5.98 -2.65 2.10
N PHE A 181 -5.35 -1.56 2.50
CA PHE A 181 -4.67 -1.45 3.78
C PHE A 181 -5.59 -0.80 4.82
N LEU A 182 -6.15 -1.60 5.71
CA LEU A 182 -7.16 -1.26 6.71
C LEU A 182 -6.55 -1.10 8.11
N PRO A 183 -7.27 -0.45 9.06
CA PRO A 183 -6.75 -0.22 10.41
C PRO A 183 -6.53 -1.48 11.23
N SER A 184 -7.45 -2.46 11.18
CA SER A 184 -7.46 -3.59 12.09
C SER A 184 -7.93 -4.89 11.43
N VAL A 185 -7.76 -6.00 12.13
CA VAL A 185 -8.29 -7.32 11.72
C VAL A 185 -9.82 -7.28 11.63
N ALA A 186 -10.48 -6.64 12.61
CA ALA A 186 -11.93 -6.44 12.60
C ALA A 186 -12.39 -5.64 11.38
N SER A 187 -11.65 -4.58 11.01
CA SER A 187 -11.94 -3.78 9.82
C SER A 187 -11.79 -4.60 8.53
N CYS A 188 -10.79 -5.49 8.43
CA CYS A 188 -10.64 -6.39 7.29
C CYS A 188 -11.83 -7.37 7.19
N ALA A 189 -12.26 -7.95 8.30
CA ALA A 189 -13.41 -8.84 8.35
C ALA A 189 -14.73 -8.11 8.03
N ALA A 190 -14.93 -6.91 8.58
CA ALA A 190 -16.09 -6.06 8.31
C ALA A 190 -16.16 -5.65 6.83
N MET A 191 -15.02 -5.28 6.22
CA MET A 191 -14.95 -4.95 4.79
C MET A 191 -15.33 -6.15 3.92
N ARG A 192 -14.80 -7.34 4.20
CA ARG A 192 -15.20 -8.55 3.49
C ARG A 192 -16.71 -8.78 3.59
N ASN A 193 -17.28 -8.65 4.81
CA ASN A 193 -18.70 -8.85 5.04
C ASN A 193 -19.55 -7.80 4.29
N LEU A 194 -19.11 -6.55 4.26
CA LEU A 194 -19.77 -5.46 3.56
C LEU A 194 -19.74 -5.67 2.03
N LEU A 195 -18.57 -6.02 1.46
CA LEU A 195 -18.44 -6.32 0.03
C LEU A 195 -19.30 -7.48 -0.43
N ALA A 196 -19.57 -8.46 0.45
CA ALA A 196 -20.43 -9.60 0.16
C ALA A 196 -21.94 -9.28 0.15
N LYS A 197 -22.37 -8.11 0.65
CA LYS A 197 -23.79 -7.71 0.70
C LYS A 197 -24.38 -7.59 -0.71
N LYS A 198 -25.70 -7.83 -0.81
CA LYS A 198 -26.43 -7.83 -2.10
C LYS A 198 -26.33 -6.52 -2.86
N GLN A 199 -26.29 -5.37 -2.16
CA GLN A 199 -26.16 -4.05 -2.77
C GLN A 199 -24.79 -3.84 -3.45
N ASN A 200 -23.78 -4.59 -3.05
CA ASN A 200 -22.42 -4.50 -3.54
C ASN A 200 -22.14 -5.50 -4.68
N ILE A 201 -23.10 -5.66 -5.59
CA ILE A 201 -23.05 -6.64 -6.71
C ILE A 201 -21.80 -6.45 -7.59
N PHE A 202 -21.33 -5.23 -7.76
CA PHE A 202 -20.11 -4.91 -8.52
C PHE A 202 -18.89 -5.67 -8.01
N TYR A 203 -18.73 -5.79 -6.69
CA TYR A 203 -17.57 -6.43 -6.09
C TYR A 203 -17.65 -7.96 -6.10
N LYS A 204 -18.76 -8.56 -6.56
CA LYS A 204 -18.90 -10.02 -6.67
C LYS A 204 -17.99 -10.63 -7.73
N ASP A 205 -17.53 -9.82 -8.69
CA ASP A 205 -16.57 -10.26 -9.69
C ASP A 205 -15.16 -10.39 -9.11
N TYR A 206 -14.93 -9.85 -7.90
CA TYR A 206 -13.65 -9.92 -7.21
C TYR A 206 -13.64 -11.03 -6.16
N LYS A 207 -12.61 -11.88 -6.18
CA LYS A 207 -12.33 -12.78 -5.07
C LYS A 207 -11.72 -11.96 -3.92
N VAL A 208 -12.41 -11.85 -2.79
CA VAL A 208 -11.98 -11.08 -1.63
C VAL A 208 -11.20 -11.99 -0.69
N VAL A 209 -9.92 -11.68 -0.46
CA VAL A 209 -9.02 -12.43 0.42
C VAL A 209 -8.68 -11.59 1.64
N VAL A 210 -8.87 -12.14 2.84
CA VAL A 210 -8.47 -11.50 4.10
C VAL A 210 -7.10 -12.03 4.50
N ALA A 211 -6.08 -11.21 4.36
CA ALA A 211 -4.71 -11.47 4.79
C ALA A 211 -4.42 -10.74 6.12
N ALA A 212 -5.24 -11.04 7.15
CA ALA A 212 -5.18 -10.42 8.46
C ALA A 212 -5.56 -11.40 9.56
N GLY A 213 -5.08 -11.17 10.79
CA GLY A 213 -5.36 -12.01 11.95
C GLY A 213 -4.68 -13.38 11.93
N MET A 214 -4.86 -14.15 12.99
CA MET A 214 -4.22 -15.48 13.17
C MET A 214 -4.60 -16.46 12.08
N GLY A 215 -5.85 -16.45 11.62
CA GLY A 215 -6.34 -17.37 10.58
C GLY A 215 -5.63 -17.25 9.23
N ALA A 216 -5.00 -16.11 8.94
CA ALA A 216 -4.22 -15.90 7.71
C ALA A 216 -2.78 -16.46 7.80
N GLY A 217 -2.35 -16.99 8.96
CA GLY A 217 -0.98 -17.42 9.21
C GLY A 217 -0.02 -16.27 9.50
N ILE A 218 1.22 -16.59 9.89
CA ILE A 218 2.25 -15.61 10.27
C ILE A 218 3.12 -15.29 9.05
N GLY A 219 3.37 -14.00 8.81
CA GLY A 219 4.28 -13.52 7.77
C GLY A 219 3.94 -14.07 6.37
N ILE A 220 4.91 -14.75 5.76
CA ILE A 220 4.78 -15.28 4.39
C ILE A 220 3.66 -16.35 4.25
N LYS A 221 3.20 -16.95 5.34
CA LYS A 221 2.10 -17.94 5.30
C LYS A 221 0.75 -17.31 4.90
N ALA A 222 0.62 -15.99 4.99
CA ALA A 222 -0.56 -15.28 4.49
C ALA A 222 -0.59 -15.11 2.95
N LEU A 223 0.52 -15.40 2.26
CA LEU A 223 0.67 -15.22 0.82
C LEU A 223 -0.04 -16.30 -0.02
N PRO A 224 0.05 -17.61 0.29
CA PRO A 224 -0.54 -18.66 -0.55
C PRO A 224 -2.02 -18.46 -0.87
N PRO A 225 -2.92 -18.10 0.08
CA PRO A 225 -4.34 -17.85 -0.23
C PRO A 225 -4.54 -16.70 -1.23
N VAL A 226 -3.67 -15.69 -1.22
CA VAL A 226 -3.73 -14.56 -2.15
C VAL A 226 -3.36 -15.02 -3.56
N LEU A 227 -2.29 -15.80 -3.71
CA LEU A 227 -1.85 -16.35 -4.99
C LEU A 227 -2.86 -17.36 -5.56
N GLU A 228 -3.42 -18.21 -4.71
CA GLU A 228 -4.47 -19.16 -5.10
C GLU A 228 -5.74 -18.44 -5.58
N ALA A 229 -6.13 -17.36 -4.90
CA ALA A 229 -7.28 -16.57 -5.35
C ALA A 229 -7.02 -15.86 -6.69
N MET A 230 -5.79 -15.47 -6.96
CA MET A 230 -5.39 -14.88 -8.24
C MET A 230 -5.47 -15.88 -9.40
N ASP A 231 -5.12 -17.16 -9.17
CA ASP A 231 -5.15 -18.24 -10.16
C ASP A 231 -4.46 -17.83 -11.48
N ASP A 232 -5.25 -17.53 -12.55
CA ASP A 232 -4.73 -16.79 -13.71
C ASP A 232 -4.89 -15.28 -13.50
N PRO A 233 -3.79 -14.55 -13.21
CA PRO A 233 -3.89 -13.13 -12.88
C PRO A 233 -4.28 -12.24 -14.07
N LEU A 234 -4.25 -12.73 -15.30
CA LEU A 234 -4.71 -11.97 -16.47
C LEU A 234 -6.22 -12.00 -16.63
N GLU A 235 -6.88 -13.03 -16.11
CA GLU A 235 -8.32 -13.23 -16.26
C GLU A 235 -9.09 -13.00 -14.96
N SER A 236 -8.45 -13.19 -13.81
CA SER A 236 -9.10 -13.09 -12.51
C SER A 236 -9.07 -11.66 -11.92
N LYS A 237 -9.90 -11.46 -10.89
CA LYS A 237 -9.94 -10.20 -10.13
C LYS A 237 -9.90 -10.49 -8.64
N THR A 238 -9.05 -9.80 -7.90
CA THR A 238 -8.92 -9.97 -6.46
C THR A 238 -8.85 -8.65 -5.69
N ILE A 239 -9.42 -8.65 -4.49
CA ILE A 239 -9.23 -7.62 -3.48
C ILE A 239 -8.57 -8.30 -2.28
N THR A 240 -7.34 -7.92 -1.96
CA THR A 240 -6.63 -8.41 -0.77
C THR A 240 -6.79 -7.40 0.35
N LEU A 241 -7.37 -7.81 1.47
CA LEU A 241 -7.59 -6.99 2.65
C LEU A 241 -6.51 -7.29 3.68
N THR A 242 -5.78 -6.28 4.14
CA THR A 242 -4.72 -6.45 5.14
C THR A 242 -4.70 -5.28 6.13
N CYS A 243 -4.24 -5.54 7.34
CA CYS A 243 -3.97 -4.49 8.34
C CYS A 243 -2.48 -4.38 8.72
N GLY A 244 -1.61 -5.19 8.08
CA GLY A 244 -0.16 -5.18 8.33
C GLY A 244 0.57 -6.32 7.66
N LYS A 245 -0.05 -7.49 7.57
CA LYS A 245 0.55 -8.65 6.89
C LYS A 245 0.75 -8.36 5.40
N LEU A 246 1.76 -8.97 4.80
CA LEU A 246 2.15 -8.79 3.39
C LEU A 246 2.65 -7.38 3.03
N LEU A 247 2.84 -6.47 3.99
CA LEU A 247 3.46 -5.17 3.72
C LEU A 247 4.98 -5.24 3.62
N THR A 248 5.59 -6.29 4.16
CA THR A 248 7.03 -6.53 4.10
C THR A 248 7.34 -7.95 3.65
N GLY A 249 8.51 -8.17 3.07
CA GLY A 249 9.05 -9.50 2.77
C GLY A 249 8.33 -10.30 1.67
N VAL A 250 7.36 -9.72 0.97
CA VAL A 250 6.62 -10.41 -0.11
C VAL A 250 6.61 -9.61 -1.41
N THR A 251 6.51 -10.32 -2.52
CA THR A 251 6.36 -9.74 -3.85
C THR A 251 5.13 -10.36 -4.52
N VAL A 252 4.13 -9.54 -4.80
CA VAL A 252 2.93 -9.94 -5.55
C VAL A 252 2.84 -9.08 -6.79
N LYS A 253 3.34 -9.59 -7.90
CA LYS A 253 3.47 -8.87 -9.17
C LYS A 253 2.15 -8.30 -9.70
N PRO A 254 0.98 -9.02 -9.61
CA PRO A 254 -0.28 -8.54 -10.14
C PRO A 254 -0.94 -7.38 -9.38
N TRP A 255 -0.54 -7.07 -8.15
CA TRP A 255 -1.08 -5.90 -7.48
C TRP A 255 -0.74 -4.62 -8.24
N THR A 256 -1.77 -3.97 -8.78
CA THR A 256 -1.66 -2.73 -9.57
C THR A 256 -2.10 -1.49 -8.80
N GLY A 257 -2.91 -1.65 -7.77
CA GLY A 257 -3.39 -0.55 -6.94
C GLY A 257 -3.43 -0.89 -5.46
N ILE A 258 -3.10 0.09 -4.62
CA ILE A 258 -3.29 0.02 -3.18
C ILE A 258 -4.23 1.13 -2.72
N PHE A 259 -5.17 0.76 -1.84
CA PHE A 259 -6.06 1.69 -1.15
C PHE A 259 -5.54 1.90 0.27
N MET A 260 -5.10 3.12 0.56
CA MET A 260 -4.62 3.53 1.88
C MET A 260 -5.82 3.91 2.74
N LEU A 261 -6.40 2.92 3.43
CA LEU A 261 -7.59 3.06 4.28
C LEU A 261 -7.23 3.13 5.76
N ARG A 262 -5.95 3.30 6.05
CA ARG A 262 -5.41 3.44 7.40
C ARG A 262 -4.61 4.74 7.51
N SER A 263 -4.75 5.42 8.63
CA SER A 263 -3.88 6.51 9.02
C SER A 263 -2.57 5.96 9.54
N CYS A 264 -1.48 6.13 8.76
CA CYS A 264 -0.14 5.73 9.18
C CYS A 264 0.50 6.81 10.04
N SER A 265 1.11 6.42 11.15
CA SER A 265 1.84 7.32 12.05
C SER A 265 3.21 7.69 11.51
N THR A 266 3.80 6.84 10.68
CA THR A 266 5.16 7.03 10.15
C THR A 266 5.21 6.93 8.63
N PRO A 267 6.10 7.72 7.97
CA PRO A 267 6.34 7.60 6.52
C PRO A 267 6.84 6.22 6.13
N GLU A 268 7.59 5.55 7.00
CA GLU A 268 8.09 4.19 6.75
C GLU A 268 6.96 3.22 6.48
N THR A 269 5.98 3.14 7.40
CA THR A 269 4.82 2.25 7.25
C THR A 269 4.01 2.59 6.00
N TYR A 270 3.82 3.88 5.74
CA TYR A 270 3.11 4.36 4.57
C TYR A 270 3.77 3.89 3.27
N PHE A 271 5.07 4.14 3.11
CA PHE A 271 5.79 3.77 1.90
C PHE A 271 6.09 2.28 1.79
N GLN A 272 6.27 1.57 2.90
CA GLN A 272 6.32 0.11 2.89
C GLN A 272 5.05 -0.49 2.29
N ALA A 273 3.89 0.08 2.60
CA ALA A 273 2.62 -0.32 2.01
C ALA A 273 2.53 0.12 0.53
N ALA A 274 2.79 1.40 0.24
CA ALA A 274 2.70 1.95 -1.10
C ALA A 274 3.59 1.21 -2.12
N PHE A 275 4.83 0.88 -1.75
CA PHE A 275 5.75 0.16 -2.63
C PHE A 275 5.38 -1.30 -2.92
N ARG A 276 4.36 -1.87 -2.25
CA ARG A 276 3.89 -3.23 -2.58
C ARG A 276 3.35 -3.34 -4.00
N VAL A 277 2.81 -2.26 -4.55
CA VAL A 277 2.30 -2.25 -5.93
C VAL A 277 3.35 -1.92 -6.99
N GLN A 278 4.57 -1.51 -6.58
CA GLN A 278 5.65 -1.15 -7.51
C GLN A 278 6.39 -2.36 -8.10
N SER A 279 6.12 -3.58 -7.64
CA SER A 279 6.77 -4.79 -8.19
C SER A 279 6.54 -4.90 -9.68
N PRO A 280 7.59 -5.15 -10.50
CA PRO A 280 7.45 -5.33 -11.94
C PRO A 280 6.55 -6.52 -12.26
N TRP A 281 5.70 -6.39 -13.27
CA TRP A 281 4.90 -7.49 -13.78
C TRP A 281 5.10 -7.60 -15.28
N THR A 282 5.82 -8.65 -15.68
CA THR A 282 6.07 -9.03 -17.07
C THR A 282 5.61 -10.46 -17.30
N VAL A 283 5.19 -10.74 -18.52
CA VAL A 283 4.85 -12.09 -19.00
C VAL A 283 5.79 -12.43 -20.15
N LYS A 284 6.29 -13.65 -20.16
CA LYS A 284 7.12 -14.11 -21.29
C LYS A 284 6.24 -14.27 -22.51
N ASN A 285 6.68 -13.70 -23.63
CA ASN A 285 6.01 -13.88 -24.89
C ASN A 285 6.13 -15.39 -25.30
N PRO A 286 5.02 -16.08 -25.52
CA PRO A 286 5.03 -17.50 -25.91
C PRO A 286 5.80 -17.74 -27.21
N ASP A 287 5.77 -16.79 -28.13
CA ASP A 287 6.44 -16.92 -29.44
C ASP A 287 7.96 -16.72 -29.36
N ASN A 288 8.46 -16.21 -28.21
CA ASN A 288 9.87 -15.92 -27.93
C ASN A 288 10.59 -15.16 -29.09
N ILE A 289 9.81 -14.40 -29.87
CA ILE A 289 10.29 -13.66 -31.04
C ILE A 289 10.70 -12.26 -30.62
N SER A 290 11.92 -11.88 -31.01
CA SER A 290 12.44 -10.51 -30.89
C SER A 290 11.49 -9.51 -31.64
N PRO A 291 11.30 -8.28 -31.15
CA PRO A 291 12.12 -7.62 -30.12
C PRO A 291 11.68 -7.86 -28.67
N ASN A 292 10.48 -8.38 -28.40
CA ASN A 292 9.91 -8.41 -27.07
C ASN A 292 9.80 -9.85 -26.54
N LYS A 293 10.88 -10.37 -25.99
CA LYS A 293 10.85 -11.66 -25.28
C LYS A 293 9.94 -11.64 -24.05
N GLU A 294 9.69 -10.47 -23.47
CA GLU A 294 8.81 -10.25 -22.35
C GLU A 294 7.88 -9.07 -22.64
N GLU A 295 6.61 -9.23 -22.34
CA GLU A 295 5.62 -8.16 -22.39
C GLU A 295 5.45 -7.54 -21.00
N ILE A 296 5.51 -6.20 -20.92
CA ILE A 296 5.29 -5.45 -19.70
C ILE A 296 3.79 -5.26 -19.52
N ILE A 297 3.20 -5.99 -18.57
CA ILE A 297 1.77 -5.92 -18.25
C ILE A 297 1.45 -4.68 -17.42
N LYS A 298 2.30 -4.39 -16.43
CA LYS A 298 2.11 -3.27 -15.51
C LYS A 298 3.07 -2.13 -15.82
N ARG A 299 2.57 -1.08 -16.50
CA ARG A 299 3.33 0.14 -16.81
C ARG A 299 3.22 1.18 -15.73
N GLU A 300 2.10 1.19 -15.01
CA GLU A 300 1.79 2.08 -13.91
C GLU A 300 1.22 1.29 -12.75
N CYS A 301 1.43 1.82 -11.55
CA CYS A 301 0.80 1.34 -10.33
C CYS A 301 0.22 2.53 -9.55
N TYR A 302 -0.82 2.29 -8.78
CA TYR A 302 -1.66 3.35 -8.22
C TYR A 302 -1.71 3.27 -6.71
N VAL A 303 -1.57 4.43 -6.06
CA VAL A 303 -1.81 4.61 -4.63
C VAL A 303 -3.01 5.53 -4.48
N PHE A 304 -4.08 5.04 -3.87
CA PHE A 304 -5.31 5.79 -3.61
C PHE A 304 -5.39 6.15 -2.14
N ASP A 305 -5.41 7.44 -1.82
CA ASP A 305 -5.47 7.94 -0.45
C ASP A 305 -6.66 8.88 -0.28
N PHE A 306 -7.39 8.74 0.81
CA PHE A 306 -8.61 9.48 1.10
C PHE A 306 -8.41 10.50 2.24
N ALA A 307 -7.16 10.75 2.63
CA ALA A 307 -6.77 11.79 3.59
C ALA A 307 -5.63 12.67 3.00
N PRO A 308 -5.93 13.58 2.04
CA PRO A 308 -4.95 14.30 1.24
C PRO A 308 -3.87 15.02 2.05
N ASN A 309 -4.26 15.72 3.11
CA ASN A 309 -3.31 16.46 3.96
C ASN A 309 -2.30 15.54 4.63
N ARG A 310 -2.77 14.37 5.07
CA ARG A 310 -1.91 13.36 5.69
C ARG A 310 -0.99 12.71 4.66
N ALA A 311 -1.51 12.35 3.48
CA ALA A 311 -0.71 11.79 2.39
C ALA A 311 0.42 12.73 2.00
N LEU A 312 0.14 14.02 1.82
CA LEU A 312 1.15 15.04 1.50
C LEU A 312 2.18 15.20 2.62
N ARG A 313 1.77 15.13 3.89
CA ARG A 313 2.68 15.15 5.04
C ARG A 313 3.62 13.95 5.01
N GLN A 314 3.13 12.75 4.75
CA GLN A 314 3.96 11.54 4.66
C GLN A 314 4.99 11.65 3.52
N ILE A 315 4.60 12.19 2.36
CA ILE A 315 5.51 12.43 1.24
C ILE A 315 6.60 13.45 1.63
N ALA A 316 6.21 14.57 2.22
CA ALA A 316 7.15 15.61 2.63
C ALA A 316 8.14 15.10 3.68
N GLU A 317 7.66 14.38 4.71
CA GLU A 317 8.52 13.80 5.74
C GLU A 317 9.46 12.74 5.18
N TYR A 318 8.98 11.88 4.27
CA TYR A 318 9.81 10.89 3.59
C TYR A 318 10.93 11.56 2.80
N SER A 319 10.60 12.56 1.97
CA SER A 319 11.55 13.30 1.18
C SER A 319 12.62 13.97 2.05
N CYS A 320 12.21 14.62 3.14
CA CYS A 320 13.14 15.28 4.07
C CYS A 320 14.08 14.30 4.76
N ARG A 321 13.65 13.08 5.03
CA ARG A 321 14.50 12.06 5.67
C ARG A 321 15.50 11.39 4.72
N LEU A 322 15.22 11.36 3.41
CA LEU A 322 16.12 10.76 2.43
C LEU A 322 17.39 11.59 2.17
N ASN A 323 17.33 12.89 2.38
CA ASN A 323 18.48 13.77 2.18
C ASN A 323 18.61 14.75 3.36
N VAL A 324 19.57 14.49 4.23
CA VAL A 324 19.77 15.24 5.46
C VAL A 324 20.21 16.68 5.19
N ASN A 325 20.84 16.94 4.03
CA ASN A 325 21.43 18.23 3.68
C ASN A 325 20.45 19.18 2.96
N GLU A 326 19.29 18.70 2.52
CA GLU A 326 18.28 19.52 1.85
C GLU A 326 17.05 19.70 2.72
N THR A 327 16.66 20.94 2.94
CA THR A 327 15.47 21.31 3.72
C THR A 327 14.23 21.53 2.85
N ASN A 328 14.40 21.62 1.51
CA ASN A 328 13.29 21.83 0.59
C ASN A 328 12.75 20.48 0.06
N PRO A 329 11.50 20.09 0.39
CA PRO A 329 10.91 18.85 -0.06
C PRO A 329 10.75 18.74 -1.58
N GLU A 330 10.61 19.88 -2.29
CA GLU A 330 10.45 19.91 -3.75
C GLU A 330 11.77 19.60 -4.50
N ALA A 331 12.91 19.80 -3.83
CA ALA A 331 14.23 19.50 -4.40
C ALA A 331 14.62 18.01 -4.25
N LYS A 332 13.85 17.26 -3.48
CA LYS A 332 14.05 15.85 -3.17
C LYS A 332 13.04 14.98 -3.87
#